data_fb705bad849cac6aef0633fa065a24ef
#
_entry.id   fb705bad849cac6aef0633fa065a24ef
#
_cell.length_a   1.000
_cell.length_b   1.000
_cell.length_c   1.000
_cell.angle_alpha   90.00
_cell.angle_beta   90.00
_cell.angle_gamma   90.00
#
_symmetry.space_group_name_H-M   'P 1'
#
loop_
_entity.id
_entity.type
_entity.pdbx_description
1 polymer ?
#
loop_
_entity_poly.entity_id
_entity_poly.type
_entity_poly.pdbx_seq_one_letter_code
_entity_poly.pdbx_strand_id
1 'polypeptide(L)'
;MNLEILTPDKKIFSGDVYGVQLPGIGGIFEVLGKHAPIVSALKAGKLKILKDKNATSLYSIQGGFVEVMNNKATVLVEGVKES
;
A
#
# COMPACT_ATOMS: atom_id res chain seq x y z
N MET A 1 -3.58 -3.04 11.24
CA MET A 1 -3.77 -1.85 10.43
C MET A 1 -4.74 -2.13 9.29
N ASN A 2 -5.66 -1.22 9.03
CA ASN A 2 -6.59 -1.36 7.91
C ASN A 2 -5.93 -0.84 6.64
N LEU A 3 -6.04 -1.61 5.57
CA LEU A 3 -5.45 -1.24 4.27
C LEU A 3 -6.51 -1.27 3.19
N GLU A 4 -6.57 -0.21 2.39
CA GLU A 4 -7.37 -0.17 1.17
C GLU A 4 -6.48 0.19 0.01
N ILE A 5 -6.61 -0.56 -1.08
CA ILE A 5 -5.91 -0.26 -2.34
C ILE A 5 -6.98 -0.01 -3.39
N LEU A 6 -6.95 1.18 -3.96
CA LEU A 6 -7.98 1.65 -4.88
C LEU A 6 -7.38 2.09 -6.21
N THR A 7 -8.13 1.85 -7.29
CA THR A 7 -7.88 2.51 -8.57
C THR A 7 -9.08 3.45 -8.82
N PRO A 8 -9.04 4.31 -9.85
CA PRO A 8 -10.20 5.14 -10.16
C PRO A 8 -11.47 4.34 -10.41
N ASP A 9 -11.33 3.09 -10.87
CA ASP A 9 -12.47 2.28 -11.29
C ASP A 9 -12.99 1.34 -10.21
N LYS A 10 -12.13 0.90 -9.30
CA LYS A 10 -12.54 -0.16 -8.38
C LYS A 10 -11.62 -0.27 -7.18
N LYS A 11 -12.09 -1.03 -6.20
CA LYS A 11 -11.31 -1.40 -5.03
C LYS A 11 -10.57 -2.70 -5.32
N ILE A 12 -9.24 -2.66 -5.18
CA ILE A 12 -8.38 -3.81 -5.44
C ILE A 12 -8.25 -4.69 -4.20
N PHE A 13 -8.15 -4.05 -3.04
CA PHE A 13 -7.97 -4.76 -1.78
C PHE A 13 -8.56 -3.95 -0.64
N SER A 14 -9.11 -4.63 0.34
CA SER A 14 -9.58 -4.01 1.58
C SER A 14 -9.52 -5.04 2.69
N GLY A 15 -8.88 -4.70 3.79
CA GLY A 15 -8.82 -5.60 4.93
C GLY A 15 -7.81 -5.18 5.96
N ASP A 16 -7.79 -5.94 7.05
CA ASP A 16 -6.80 -5.77 8.12
C ASP A 16 -5.53 -6.50 7.74
N VAL A 17 -4.40 -5.85 7.92
CA VAL A 17 -3.10 -6.41 7.57
C VAL A 17 -2.08 -6.05 8.64
N TYR A 18 -0.96 -6.77 8.65
CA TYR A 18 0.16 -6.47 9.53
C TYR A 18 0.86 -5.19 9.09
N GLY A 19 1.03 -5.02 7.78
CA GLY A 19 1.67 -3.84 7.23
C GLY A 19 1.65 -3.83 5.72
N VAL A 20 2.29 -2.84 5.14
CA VAL A 20 2.42 -2.72 3.69
C VAL A 20 3.77 -2.09 3.34
N GLN A 21 4.41 -2.61 2.30
CA GLN A 21 5.67 -2.09 1.80
C GLN A 21 5.40 -1.44 0.45
N LEU A 22 5.89 -0.22 0.27
CA LEU A 22 5.48 0.63 -0.85
C LEU A 22 6.69 1.21 -1.57
N PRO A 23 6.61 1.35 -2.91
CA PRO A 23 7.69 1.95 -3.69
C PRO A 23 7.55 3.48 -3.70
N GLY A 24 8.06 4.13 -2.66
CA GLY A 24 8.04 5.59 -2.57
C GLY A 24 8.99 6.23 -3.57
N ILE A 25 8.76 7.49 -3.87
CA ILE A 25 9.61 8.26 -4.79
C ILE A 25 11.07 8.25 -4.29
N GLY A 26 11.26 8.37 -2.99
CA GLY A 26 12.60 8.39 -2.41
C GLY A 26 13.15 7.02 -2.06
N GLY A 27 12.41 5.95 -2.34
CA GLY A 27 12.83 4.59 -2.04
C GLY A 27 11.71 3.80 -1.41
N ILE A 28 11.95 2.49 -1.26
CA ILE A 28 10.98 1.59 -0.65
C ILE A 28 10.85 1.92 0.83
N PHE A 29 9.62 1.97 1.32
CA PHE A 29 9.38 2.15 2.75
C PHE A 29 8.26 1.23 3.21
N GLU A 30 8.20 0.99 4.51
CA GLU A 30 7.26 0.06 5.11
C GLU A 30 6.41 0.78 6.13
N VAL A 31 5.12 0.49 6.11
CA VAL A 31 4.16 1.05 7.06
C VAL A 31 3.58 -0.10 7.85
N LEU A 32 3.79 -0.07 9.15
CA LEU A 32 3.21 -1.05 10.08
C LEU A 32 2.11 -0.40 10.88
N GLY A 33 1.40 -1.18 11.66
CA GLY A 33 0.32 -0.67 12.48
C GLY A 33 0.76 0.48 13.38
N LYS A 34 -0.11 1.44 13.58
CA LYS A 34 0.12 2.63 14.43
C LYS A 34 1.22 3.54 13.90
N HIS A 35 1.46 3.50 12.61
CA HIS A 35 2.41 4.41 11.98
C HIS A 35 1.92 5.85 12.07
N ALA A 36 2.85 6.79 12.23
CA ALA A 36 2.51 8.22 12.24
C ALA A 36 1.86 8.62 10.90
N PRO A 37 0.99 9.63 10.91
CA PRO A 37 0.35 10.07 9.66
C PRO A 37 1.37 10.50 8.62
N ILE A 38 1.18 10.04 7.39
CA ILE A 38 2.00 10.45 6.25
C ILE A 38 1.14 10.52 4.99
N VAL A 39 1.61 11.32 4.03
CA VAL A 39 1.13 11.30 2.66
C VAL A 39 2.37 11.23 1.79
N SER A 40 2.41 10.28 0.87
CA SER A 40 3.60 10.08 0.06
C SER A 40 3.22 9.69 -1.36
N ALA A 41 3.96 10.22 -2.33
CA ALA A 41 3.83 9.81 -3.73
C ALA A 41 4.59 8.50 -3.93
N LEU A 42 4.05 7.67 -4.82
CA LEU A 42 4.61 6.37 -5.15
C LEU A 42 5.06 6.36 -6.60
N LYS A 43 6.11 5.60 -6.88
CA LYS A 43 6.59 5.40 -8.25
C LYS A 43 6.26 3.99 -8.71
N ALA A 44 6.57 3.68 -9.96
CA ALA A 44 6.41 2.33 -10.48
C ALA A 44 7.26 1.36 -9.66
N GLY A 45 6.69 0.22 -9.30
CA GLY A 45 7.41 -0.77 -8.52
C GLY A 45 6.47 -1.78 -7.90
N LYS A 46 7.00 -2.51 -6.94
CA LYS A 46 6.25 -3.55 -6.24
C LYS A 46 5.68 -3.03 -4.94
N LEU A 47 4.40 -3.32 -4.74
CA LEU A 47 3.71 -3.08 -3.49
C LEU A 47 3.53 -4.45 -2.83
N LYS A 48 3.97 -4.58 -1.59
CA LYS A 48 3.87 -5.86 -0.87
C LYS A 48 2.94 -5.69 0.33
N ILE A 49 1.88 -6.47 0.37
CA ILE A 49 0.99 -6.52 1.52
C ILE A 49 1.53 -7.57 2.47
N LEU A 50 1.76 -7.16 3.70
CA LEU A 50 2.17 -8.07 4.77
C LEU A 50 0.89 -8.45 5.50
N LYS A 51 0.27 -9.55 5.08
CA LYS A 51 -1.03 -9.96 5.63
C LYS A 51 -0.92 -10.33 7.09
N ASP A 52 0.11 -11.09 7.41
CA ASP A 52 0.48 -11.42 8.78
C ASP A 52 1.98 -11.69 8.78
N LYS A 53 2.51 -12.27 9.85
CA LYS A 53 3.96 -12.49 9.96
C LYS A 53 4.51 -13.44 8.90
N ASN A 54 3.66 -14.28 8.31
CA ASN A 54 4.11 -15.34 7.41
C ASN A 54 3.51 -15.27 6.01
N ALA A 55 2.51 -14.42 5.78
CA ALA A 55 1.81 -14.36 4.51
C ALA A 55 1.95 -12.99 3.87
N THR A 56 2.28 -12.97 2.58
CA THR A 56 2.41 -11.74 1.82
C THR A 56 1.70 -11.86 0.49
N SER A 57 1.37 -10.71 -0.10
CA SER A 57 0.85 -10.62 -1.46
C SER A 57 1.57 -9.49 -2.17
N LEU A 58 1.85 -9.68 -3.46
CA LEU A 58 2.56 -8.70 -4.26
C LEU A 58 1.68 -8.17 -5.38
N TYR A 59 1.80 -6.87 -5.61
CA TYR A 59 1.19 -6.20 -6.76
C TYR A 59 2.26 -5.36 -7.43
N SER A 60 2.18 -5.23 -8.75
CA SER A 60 2.98 -4.26 -9.49
C SER A 60 2.11 -3.04 -9.72
N ILE A 61 2.64 -1.85 -9.45
CA ILE A 61 1.94 -0.60 -9.69
C ILE A 61 2.80 0.31 -10.55
N GLN A 62 2.16 1.25 -11.24
CA GLN A 62 2.87 2.21 -12.08
C GLN A 62 3.03 3.56 -11.40
N GLY A 63 2.42 3.74 -10.26
CA GLY A 63 2.51 4.97 -9.50
C GLY A 63 1.29 5.15 -8.63
N GLY A 64 1.24 6.24 -7.90
CA GLY A 64 0.09 6.54 -7.06
C GLY A 64 0.46 7.35 -5.84
N PHE A 65 -0.39 7.25 -4.83
CA PHE A 65 -0.22 7.95 -3.55
C PHE A 65 -0.66 7.05 -2.43
N VAL A 66 -0.08 7.26 -1.26
CA VAL A 66 -0.55 6.61 -0.04
C VAL A 66 -0.81 7.68 1.02
N GLU A 67 -1.91 7.51 1.74
CA GLU A 67 -2.22 8.30 2.92
C GLU A 67 -2.35 7.36 4.09
N VAL A 68 -1.63 7.65 5.18
CA VAL A 68 -1.72 6.88 6.40
C VAL A 68 -2.22 7.80 7.49
N MET A 69 -3.31 7.41 8.14
CA MET A 69 -3.92 8.19 9.19
C MET A 69 -4.79 7.28 10.06
N ASN A 70 -4.68 7.45 11.38
CA ASN A 70 -5.54 6.71 12.33
C ASN A 70 -5.51 5.20 12.11
N ASN A 71 -4.31 4.64 11.95
CA ASN A 71 -4.10 3.20 11.76
C ASN A 71 -4.79 2.67 10.50
N LYS A 72 -4.92 3.53 9.49
CA LYS A 72 -5.49 3.16 8.21
C LYS A 72 -4.61 3.68 7.09
N ALA A 73 -4.27 2.80 6.15
CA ALA A 73 -3.53 3.17 4.95
C ALA A 73 -4.46 3.10 3.75
N THR A 74 -4.55 4.19 3.01
CA THR A 74 -5.32 4.26 1.78
C THR A 74 -4.34 4.49 0.64
N VAL A 75 -4.30 3.55 -0.30
CA VAL A 75 -3.38 3.58 -1.42
C VAL A 75 -4.16 3.74 -2.71
N LEU A 76 -3.91 4.85 -3.40
CA LEU A 76 -4.50 5.11 -4.72
C LEU A 76 -3.44 4.79 -5.75
N VAL A 77 -3.72 3.86 -6.65
CA VAL A 77 -2.72 3.37 -7.60
C VAL A 77 -3.19 3.47 -9.03
N GLU A 78 -2.22 3.53 -9.93
CA GLU A 78 -2.44 3.43 -11.36
C GLU A 78 -1.78 2.17 -11.85
N GLY A 79 -2.43 1.49 -12.81
CA GLY A 79 -1.82 0.37 -13.49
C GLY A 79 -1.45 -0.77 -12.56
N VAL A 80 -2.39 -1.21 -11.73
CA VAL A 80 -2.13 -2.29 -10.79
C VAL A 80 -2.21 -3.64 -11.49
N LYS A 81 -1.29 -4.54 -11.13
CA LYS A 81 -1.28 -5.90 -11.63
C LYS A 81 -0.84 -6.83 -10.51
N GLU A 82 -1.61 -7.89 -10.30
CA GLU A 82 -1.27 -8.89 -9.30
C GLU A 82 -0.06 -9.69 -9.75
N SER A 83 0.86 -9.91 -8.82
CA SER A 83 2.09 -10.66 -9.10
C SER A 83 2.07 -12.01 -8.42
#